data_df261ce254f2aa43429be628ad6a8621
#
_entry.id   df261ce254f2aa43429be628ad6a8621
#
_cell.length_a   1.000
_cell.length_b   1.000
_cell.length_c   1.000
_cell.angle_alpha   90.00
_cell.angle_beta   90.00
_cell.angle_gamma   90.00
#
_symmetry.space_group_name_H-M   'P 1'
#
loop_
_entity.id
_entity.type
_entity.pdbx_description
1 polymer ?
#
loop_
_entity_poly.entity_id
_entity_poly.type
_entity_poly.pdbx_seq_one_letter_code
_entity_poly.pdbx_strand_id
1 'polypeptide(L)'
;KYARFLADVVQGVEQHDGVKFNYICPFNEPDGHWNWVGPKQEGCPATNREVARTVRVLSKEFVDRDMDTQILVNESSDYRCMFRTHETDWQRGYQIQAFFCPDSVDTYLGDTPNVPRLMLGHSYWTNTPLSDLRNIRLQLRDTLDKYNVDFWQTETCIMGNDEEIGGGGGFDRTMKTALYVARIIHHDIVYAGAKSWQWWRAIGGDYKDGLIREYTTDDNFLNGRVEDSKLMWALGNYSRFIRP
;
A
#
# COMPACT_ATOMS: atom_id res chain seq x y z
N LYS A 1 7.74 20.26 11.13
CA LYS A 1 9.02 19.87 10.52
C LYS A 1 8.84 18.79 9.46
N TYR A 2 8.18 17.66 9.78
CA TYR A 2 8.01 16.53 8.85
C TYR A 2 7.28 16.93 7.56
N ALA A 3 6.11 17.58 7.66
CA ALA A 3 5.36 18.04 6.49
C ALA A 3 6.19 18.99 5.59
N ARG A 4 6.95 19.92 6.18
CA ARG A 4 7.83 20.79 5.41
C ARG A 4 8.93 20.00 4.71
N PHE A 5 9.55 19.04 5.38
CA PHE A 5 10.56 18.15 4.78
C PHE A 5 9.98 17.41 3.57
N LEU A 6 8.77 16.84 3.69
CA LEU A 6 8.13 16.17 2.55
C LEU A 6 7.87 17.13 1.38
N ALA A 7 7.39 18.33 1.66
CA ALA A 7 7.18 19.35 0.64
C ALA A 7 8.53 19.77 -0.02
N ASP A 8 9.59 19.94 0.78
CA ASP A 8 10.94 20.24 0.28
C ASP A 8 11.47 19.12 -0.63
N VAL A 9 11.23 17.85 -0.29
CA VAL A 9 11.64 16.70 -1.12
C VAL A 9 10.88 16.68 -2.44
N VAL A 10 9.54 16.78 -2.41
CA VAL A 10 8.73 16.77 -3.64
C VAL A 10 9.14 17.90 -4.58
N GLN A 11 9.25 19.11 -4.06
CA GLN A 11 9.63 20.30 -4.84
C GLN A 11 11.07 20.21 -5.33
N GLY A 12 11.99 19.72 -4.47
CA GLY A 12 13.41 19.60 -4.83
C GLY A 12 13.66 18.59 -5.94
N VAL A 13 12.99 17.45 -5.93
CA VAL A 13 13.08 16.45 -7.00
C VAL A 13 12.51 17.01 -8.31
N GLU A 14 11.38 17.71 -8.27
CA GLU A 14 10.83 18.35 -9.46
C GLU A 14 11.80 19.39 -10.06
N GLN A 15 12.37 20.23 -9.21
CA GLN A 15 13.28 21.30 -9.64
C GLN A 15 14.64 20.79 -10.13
N HIS A 16 15.18 19.75 -9.48
CA HIS A 16 16.50 19.22 -9.76
C HIS A 16 16.51 18.18 -10.87
N ASP A 17 15.53 17.26 -10.84
CA ASP A 17 15.51 16.08 -11.71
C ASP A 17 14.40 16.15 -12.78
N GLY A 18 13.54 17.16 -12.74
CA GLY A 18 12.41 17.31 -13.66
C GLY A 18 11.32 16.26 -13.48
N VAL A 19 11.31 15.55 -12.35
CA VAL A 19 10.31 14.50 -12.04
C VAL A 19 9.19 15.09 -11.19
N LYS A 20 8.00 15.18 -11.78
CA LYS A 20 6.80 15.64 -11.06
C LYS A 20 6.08 14.47 -10.42
N PHE A 21 5.85 14.56 -9.09
CA PHE A 21 5.02 13.60 -8.36
C PHE A 21 3.55 14.00 -8.46
N ASN A 22 2.71 13.09 -8.92
CA ASN A 22 1.26 13.28 -8.88
C ASN A 22 0.71 13.04 -7.47
N TYR A 23 1.33 12.13 -6.72
CA TYR A 23 0.89 11.70 -5.40
C TYR A 23 2.04 11.57 -4.43
N ILE A 24 1.76 11.79 -3.14
CA ILE A 24 2.63 11.45 -2.02
C ILE A 24 1.80 10.84 -0.90
N CYS A 25 2.30 9.78 -0.28
CA CYS A 25 1.73 9.21 0.94
C CYS A 25 2.68 9.46 2.12
N PRO A 26 2.24 10.16 3.20
CA PRO A 26 3.10 10.49 4.33
C PRO A 26 3.27 9.35 5.35
N PHE A 27 2.45 8.29 5.29
CA PHE A 27 2.44 7.23 6.29
C PHE A 27 2.39 5.85 5.65
N ASN A 28 3.44 5.05 5.85
CA ASN A 28 3.43 3.62 5.60
C ASN A 28 3.00 2.89 6.87
N GLU A 29 1.96 2.07 6.77
CA GLU A 29 1.47 1.17 7.81
C GLU A 29 1.28 1.81 9.21
N PRO A 30 0.53 2.91 9.34
CA PRO A 30 0.36 3.58 10.64
C PRO A 30 -0.38 2.73 11.67
N ASP A 31 -1.14 1.75 11.24
CA ASP A 31 -1.85 0.76 12.03
C ASP A 31 -0.98 -0.43 12.44
N GLY A 32 0.24 -0.55 11.91
CA GLY A 32 1.15 -1.64 12.23
C GLY A 32 1.58 -1.68 13.69
N HIS A 33 1.85 -2.90 14.18
CA HIS A 33 2.29 -3.17 15.56
C HIS A 33 3.78 -2.93 15.78
N TRP A 34 4.41 -2.19 14.89
CA TRP A 34 5.86 -2.01 14.88
C TRP A 34 6.33 -1.24 16.10
N ASN A 35 6.92 -1.96 17.02
CA ASN A 35 7.60 -1.37 18.15
C ASN A 35 9.01 -1.01 17.70
N TRP A 36 9.22 0.24 17.33
CA TRP A 36 10.43 0.77 16.69
C TRP A 36 11.68 0.79 17.57
N VAL A 37 11.69 0.09 18.67
CA VAL A 37 12.91 -0.13 19.44
C VAL A 37 13.72 -1.23 18.74
N GLY A 38 14.63 -0.84 17.86
CA GLY A 38 15.39 -1.74 17.00
C GLY A 38 14.56 -2.17 15.79
N PRO A 39 14.43 -1.33 14.75
CA PRO A 39 13.52 -1.57 13.62
C PRO A 39 13.90 -2.84 12.88
N LYS A 40 12.92 -3.74 12.76
CA LYS A 40 13.01 -4.95 11.94
C LYS A 40 12.13 -4.86 10.70
N GLN A 41 11.38 -3.77 10.60
CA GLN A 41 10.34 -3.56 9.60
C GLN A 41 10.16 -2.06 9.33
N GLU A 42 9.85 -1.69 8.11
CA GLU A 42 9.45 -0.35 7.71
C GLU A 42 8.01 -0.06 8.13
N GLY A 43 7.73 1.15 8.56
CA GLY A 43 6.40 1.62 8.91
C GLY A 43 6.47 2.89 9.76
N CYS A 44 5.33 3.50 9.98
CA CYS A 44 5.24 4.80 10.64
C CYS A 44 4.03 4.81 11.60
N PRO A 45 4.11 4.12 12.77
CA PRO A 45 2.96 3.98 13.67
C PRO A 45 2.37 5.34 14.03
N ALA A 46 1.08 5.51 13.81
CA ALA A 46 0.35 6.73 14.12
C ALA A 46 -1.14 6.45 14.35
N THR A 47 -1.75 7.22 15.23
CA THR A 47 -3.19 7.25 15.41
C THR A 47 -3.87 8.00 14.25
N ASN A 48 -5.15 7.75 14.01
CA ASN A 48 -5.92 8.49 12.99
C ASN A 48 -5.86 10.01 13.20
N ARG A 49 -5.79 10.47 14.46
CA ARG A 49 -5.64 11.90 14.79
C ARG A 49 -4.29 12.47 14.38
N GLU A 50 -3.21 11.71 14.60
CA GLU A 50 -1.85 12.11 14.19
C GLU A 50 -1.70 12.13 12.69
N VAL A 51 -2.27 11.14 11.99
CA VAL A 51 -2.36 11.09 10.53
C VAL A 51 -3.09 12.33 10.00
N ALA A 52 -4.33 12.56 10.47
CA ALA A 52 -5.13 13.70 10.01
C ALA A 52 -4.45 15.05 10.26
N ARG A 53 -3.83 15.21 11.42
CA ARG A 53 -3.06 16.44 11.73
C ARG A 53 -1.90 16.65 10.77
N THR A 54 -1.14 15.59 10.47
CA THR A 54 0.02 15.67 9.58
C THR A 54 -0.43 15.98 8.15
N VAL A 55 -1.47 15.31 7.66
CA VAL A 55 -2.04 15.56 6.32
C VAL A 55 -2.52 17.01 6.17
N ARG A 56 -3.25 17.55 7.16
CA ARG A 56 -3.68 18.97 7.12
C ARG A 56 -2.49 19.94 7.06
N VAL A 57 -1.43 19.68 7.83
CA VAL A 57 -0.22 20.53 7.82
C VAL A 57 0.51 20.41 6.48
N LEU A 58 0.59 19.21 5.90
CA LEU A 58 1.20 18.97 4.59
C LEU A 58 0.39 19.66 3.47
N SER A 59 -0.94 19.52 3.51
CA SER A 59 -1.84 20.21 2.59
C SER A 59 -1.63 21.74 2.63
N LYS A 60 -1.52 22.30 3.83
CA LYS A 60 -1.22 23.74 3.96
C LYS A 60 0.14 24.12 3.33
N GLU A 61 1.19 23.34 3.57
CA GLU A 61 2.50 23.56 2.92
C GLU A 61 2.39 23.50 1.39
N PHE A 62 1.58 22.59 0.83
CA PHE A 62 1.38 22.47 -0.61
C PHE A 62 0.60 23.65 -1.19
N VAL A 63 -0.48 24.08 -0.52
CA VAL A 63 -1.23 25.27 -0.92
C VAL A 63 -0.37 26.54 -0.85
N ASP A 64 0.39 26.73 0.23
CA ASP A 64 1.27 27.88 0.41
C ASP A 64 2.39 27.94 -0.66
N ARG A 65 2.75 26.82 -1.30
CA ARG A 65 3.78 26.70 -2.33
C ARG A 65 3.23 26.53 -3.76
N ASP A 66 1.92 26.59 -3.93
CA ASP A 66 1.24 26.37 -5.22
C ASP A 66 1.61 25.01 -5.87
N MET A 67 1.59 23.93 -5.05
CA MET A 67 1.92 22.57 -5.47
C MET A 67 0.64 21.79 -5.79
N ASP A 68 0.61 21.12 -6.94
CA ASP A 68 -0.53 20.30 -7.41
C ASP A 68 -0.53 18.86 -6.87
N THR A 69 0.59 18.40 -6.30
CA THR A 69 0.74 17.03 -5.80
C THR A 69 -0.37 16.68 -4.82
N GLN A 70 -1.02 15.53 -5.04
CA GLN A 70 -2.10 15.06 -4.17
C GLN A 70 -1.54 14.27 -2.99
N ILE A 71 -2.13 14.44 -1.83
CA ILE A 71 -1.73 13.79 -0.58
C ILE A 71 -2.66 12.60 -0.35
N LEU A 72 -2.12 11.39 -0.46
CA LEU A 72 -2.79 10.17 -0.07
C LEU A 72 -2.65 10.00 1.45
N VAL A 73 -3.75 9.69 2.14
CA VAL A 73 -3.82 9.84 3.60
C VAL A 73 -2.81 8.95 4.31
N ASN A 74 -2.89 7.64 4.07
CA ASN A 74 -1.98 6.61 4.60
C ASN A 74 -2.13 5.31 3.84
N GLU A 75 -1.14 4.43 3.95
CA GLU A 75 -1.17 3.04 3.49
C GLU A 75 -1.40 2.11 4.67
N SER A 76 -2.62 1.57 4.80
CA SER A 76 -2.97 0.65 5.89
C SER A 76 -2.28 -0.70 5.72
N SER A 77 -1.73 -1.28 6.78
CA SER A 77 -1.06 -2.59 6.71
C SER A 77 -2.03 -3.76 6.50
N ASP A 78 -3.28 -3.58 6.92
CA ASP A 78 -4.32 -4.60 6.90
C ASP A 78 -5.65 -3.98 6.51
N TYR A 79 -6.32 -4.51 5.50
CA TYR A 79 -7.63 -4.01 5.05
C TYR A 79 -8.67 -3.90 6.15
N ARG A 80 -8.60 -4.77 7.16
CA ARG A 80 -9.54 -4.78 8.27
C ARG A 80 -9.50 -3.49 9.08
N CYS A 81 -8.33 -2.87 9.22
CA CYS A 81 -8.18 -1.59 9.93
C CYS A 81 -8.91 -0.44 9.25
N MET A 82 -9.20 -0.54 7.96
CA MET A 82 -9.93 0.49 7.23
C MET A 82 -11.42 0.57 7.61
N PHE A 83 -12.06 -0.56 7.96
CA PHE A 83 -13.51 -0.63 8.14
C PHE A 83 -13.97 -1.17 9.49
N ARG A 84 -13.05 -1.61 10.37
CA ARG A 84 -13.36 -2.06 11.72
C ARG A 84 -12.31 -1.62 12.73
N THR A 85 -12.55 -1.94 14.02
CA THR A 85 -11.60 -1.63 15.07
C THR A 85 -10.27 -2.35 14.85
N HIS A 86 -9.19 -1.69 15.21
CA HIS A 86 -7.87 -2.33 15.30
C HIS A 86 -7.82 -3.25 16.54
N GLU A 87 -7.12 -4.37 16.46
CA GLU A 87 -7.09 -5.37 17.52
C GLU A 87 -6.55 -4.85 18.85
N THR A 88 -5.55 -4.00 18.83
CA THR A 88 -4.85 -3.51 20.03
C THR A 88 -5.01 -2.02 20.28
N ASP A 89 -5.43 -1.25 19.28
CA ASP A 89 -5.56 0.21 19.40
C ASP A 89 -6.72 0.73 18.54
N TRP A 90 -7.87 0.98 19.19
CA TRP A 90 -9.05 1.50 18.50
C TRP A 90 -8.81 2.83 17.77
N GLN A 91 -7.80 3.61 18.15
CA GLN A 91 -7.47 4.89 17.54
C GLN A 91 -6.85 4.75 16.14
N ARG A 92 -6.55 3.52 15.72
CA ARG A 92 -5.95 3.19 14.42
C ARG A 92 -6.90 2.44 13.49
N GLY A 93 -8.06 2.05 13.98
CA GLY A 93 -9.10 1.38 13.21
C GLY A 93 -10.12 2.34 12.59
N TYR A 94 -11.10 1.78 11.85
CA TYR A 94 -12.15 2.54 11.18
C TYR A 94 -11.64 3.70 10.32
N GLN A 95 -10.53 3.53 9.65
CA GLN A 95 -9.79 4.60 8.98
C GLN A 95 -10.63 5.32 7.90
N ILE A 96 -11.43 4.58 7.11
CA ILE A 96 -12.31 5.19 6.10
C ILE A 96 -13.31 6.13 6.77
N GLN A 97 -13.96 5.68 7.84
CA GLN A 97 -14.89 6.51 8.59
C GLN A 97 -14.18 7.69 9.26
N ALA A 98 -13.01 7.46 9.85
CA ALA A 98 -12.24 8.51 10.52
C ALA A 98 -11.90 9.66 9.56
N PHE A 99 -11.47 9.35 8.34
CA PHE A 99 -10.97 10.36 7.42
C PHE A 99 -12.04 10.94 6.48
N PHE A 100 -13.12 10.19 6.19
CA PHE A 100 -14.07 10.58 5.16
C PHE A 100 -15.53 10.69 5.62
N CYS A 101 -15.83 10.44 6.90
CA CYS A 101 -17.14 10.75 7.49
C CYS A 101 -17.13 12.18 8.07
N PRO A 102 -18.02 13.09 7.66
CA PRO A 102 -18.08 14.45 8.20
C PRO A 102 -18.30 14.52 9.71
N ASP A 103 -18.96 13.51 10.29
CA ASP A 103 -19.19 13.43 11.74
C ASP A 103 -17.91 13.15 12.54
N SER A 104 -16.84 12.71 11.89
CA SER A 104 -15.51 12.48 12.48
C SER A 104 -14.71 13.78 12.59
N VAL A 105 -15.24 14.79 13.27
CA VAL A 105 -14.78 16.19 13.27
C VAL A 105 -13.26 16.34 13.46
N ASP A 106 -12.67 15.59 14.39
CA ASP A 106 -11.24 15.69 14.70
C ASP A 106 -10.32 15.13 13.59
N THR A 107 -10.82 14.18 12.80
CA THR A 107 -10.01 13.41 11.83
C THR A 107 -10.49 13.58 10.39
N TYR A 108 -11.65 14.19 10.15
CA TYR A 108 -12.22 14.38 8.82
C TYR A 108 -11.28 15.14 7.87
N LEU A 109 -11.03 14.57 6.69
CA LEU A 109 -10.13 15.10 5.67
C LEU A 109 -10.81 15.36 4.32
N GLY A 110 -12.11 15.05 4.22
CA GLY A 110 -12.82 15.05 2.93
C GLY A 110 -12.88 16.42 2.22
N ASP A 111 -12.67 17.52 2.94
CA ASP A 111 -12.64 18.88 2.39
C ASP A 111 -11.24 19.51 2.46
N THR A 112 -10.20 18.72 2.77
CA THR A 112 -8.82 19.21 2.85
C THR A 112 -8.25 19.37 1.43
N PRO A 113 -7.71 20.54 1.07
CA PRO A 113 -7.08 20.73 -0.24
C PRO A 113 -6.00 19.69 -0.53
N ASN A 114 -5.83 19.33 -1.81
CA ASN A 114 -4.89 18.31 -2.27
C ASN A 114 -5.12 16.88 -1.69
N VAL A 115 -6.23 16.61 -1.00
CA VAL A 115 -6.55 15.29 -0.47
C VAL A 115 -7.70 14.67 -1.26
N PRO A 116 -7.46 13.70 -2.14
CA PRO A 116 -8.52 13.01 -2.87
C PRO A 116 -9.28 12.05 -1.96
N ARG A 117 -10.52 11.73 -2.32
CA ARG A 117 -11.30 10.67 -1.65
C ARG A 117 -10.80 9.29 -2.08
N LEU A 118 -9.63 8.93 -1.61
CA LEU A 118 -8.91 7.72 -1.98
C LEU A 118 -8.21 7.13 -0.76
N MET A 119 -8.44 5.84 -0.50
CA MET A 119 -7.72 5.07 0.51
C MET A 119 -6.74 4.11 -0.13
N LEU A 120 -5.63 3.91 0.55
CA LEU A 120 -4.59 2.96 0.17
C LEU A 120 -4.50 1.85 1.21
N GLY A 121 -4.08 0.66 0.78
CA GLY A 121 -3.86 -0.41 1.74
C GLY A 121 -3.13 -1.60 1.19
N HIS A 122 -2.52 -2.30 2.12
CA HIS A 122 -1.81 -3.53 1.93
C HIS A 122 -2.72 -4.71 2.27
N SER A 123 -2.64 -5.80 1.52
CA SER A 123 -3.51 -6.95 1.72
C SER A 123 -2.96 -8.00 2.70
N TYR A 124 -2.01 -7.61 3.54
CA TYR A 124 -1.37 -8.54 4.49
C TYR A 124 -2.39 -9.18 5.43
N TRP A 125 -2.19 -10.47 5.72
CA TRP A 125 -3.03 -11.32 6.58
C TRP A 125 -4.50 -11.45 6.16
N THR A 126 -4.84 -11.03 4.93
CA THR A 126 -6.23 -11.09 4.42
C THR A 126 -6.37 -12.03 3.21
N ASN A 127 -5.33 -12.77 2.85
CA ASN A 127 -5.26 -13.56 1.63
C ASN A 127 -5.64 -15.03 1.83
N THR A 128 -5.68 -15.50 3.07
CA THR A 128 -6.06 -16.86 3.46
C THR A 128 -6.86 -16.83 4.76
N PRO A 129 -7.80 -17.77 4.97
CA PRO A 129 -8.35 -18.73 4.00
C PRO A 129 -9.17 -18.05 2.88
N LEU A 130 -9.59 -18.81 1.88
CA LEU A 130 -10.34 -18.28 0.71
C LEU A 130 -11.65 -17.56 1.09
N SER A 131 -12.31 -18.00 2.17
CA SER A 131 -13.48 -17.30 2.71
C SER A 131 -13.16 -15.89 3.15
N ASP A 132 -12.05 -15.71 3.85
CA ASP A 132 -11.61 -14.42 4.37
C ASP A 132 -11.12 -13.52 3.23
N LEU A 133 -10.36 -14.09 2.28
CA LEU A 133 -9.93 -13.38 1.08
C LEU A 133 -11.12 -12.66 0.40
N ARG A 134 -12.26 -13.33 0.25
CA ARG A 134 -13.45 -12.74 -0.38
C ARG A 134 -14.21 -11.82 0.58
N ASN A 135 -14.51 -12.29 1.79
CA ASN A 135 -15.40 -11.59 2.72
C ASN A 135 -14.83 -10.25 3.20
N ILE A 136 -13.53 -10.20 3.47
CA ILE A 136 -12.84 -8.96 3.88
C ILE A 136 -12.95 -7.91 2.76
N ARG A 137 -12.77 -8.29 1.52
CA ARG A 137 -12.85 -7.39 0.37
C ARG A 137 -14.26 -6.86 0.12
N LEU A 138 -15.26 -7.69 0.30
CA LEU A 138 -16.66 -7.25 0.21
C LEU A 138 -17.00 -6.24 1.31
N GLN A 139 -16.59 -6.49 2.57
CA GLN A 139 -16.81 -5.55 3.67
C GLN A 139 -16.05 -4.22 3.47
N LEU A 140 -14.82 -4.30 2.94
CA LEU A 140 -14.06 -3.12 2.56
C LEU A 140 -14.82 -2.32 1.50
N ARG A 141 -15.29 -2.98 0.43
CA ARG A 141 -16.04 -2.36 -0.66
C ARG A 141 -17.31 -1.67 -0.16
N ASP A 142 -18.11 -2.35 0.68
CA ASP A 142 -19.33 -1.79 1.26
C ASP A 142 -19.05 -0.49 2.03
N THR A 143 -17.90 -0.45 2.74
CA THR A 143 -17.51 0.73 3.51
C THR A 143 -17.00 1.86 2.59
N LEU A 144 -16.21 1.54 1.59
CA LEU A 144 -15.74 2.51 0.58
C LEU A 144 -16.92 3.16 -0.14
N ASP A 145 -17.87 2.35 -0.61
CA ASP A 145 -19.08 2.82 -1.32
C ASP A 145 -19.94 3.70 -0.41
N LYS A 146 -20.11 3.33 0.87
CA LYS A 146 -20.85 4.13 1.87
C LYS A 146 -20.31 5.56 2.01
N TYR A 147 -18.99 5.73 1.97
CA TYR A 147 -18.35 7.02 2.14
C TYR A 147 -17.89 7.66 0.81
N ASN A 148 -18.22 7.06 -0.34
CA ASN A 148 -17.81 7.48 -1.68
C ASN A 148 -16.29 7.70 -1.76
N VAL A 149 -15.52 6.66 -1.46
CA VAL A 149 -14.06 6.65 -1.42
C VAL A 149 -13.53 5.62 -2.40
N ASP A 150 -12.57 5.99 -3.21
CA ASP A 150 -11.85 5.08 -4.09
C ASP A 150 -10.80 4.28 -3.31
N PHE A 151 -10.32 3.20 -3.93
CA PHE A 151 -9.36 2.31 -3.28
C PHE A 151 -8.23 1.88 -4.22
N TRP A 152 -7.00 1.91 -3.71
CA TRP A 152 -5.81 1.30 -4.31
C TRP A 152 -5.20 0.29 -3.36
N GLN A 153 -4.93 -0.89 -3.89
CA GLN A 153 -4.03 -1.84 -3.23
C GLN A 153 -2.59 -1.46 -3.61
N THR A 154 -1.79 -1.06 -2.63
CA THR A 154 -0.48 -0.43 -2.87
C THR A 154 0.71 -1.27 -2.46
N GLU A 155 0.50 -2.34 -1.69
CA GLU A 155 1.56 -3.26 -1.35
C GLU A 155 1.02 -4.64 -0.95
N THR A 156 1.65 -5.68 -1.40
CA THR A 156 1.56 -7.03 -0.83
C THR A 156 2.72 -7.89 -1.30
N CYS A 157 3.12 -8.83 -0.45
CA CYS A 157 4.07 -9.89 -0.76
C CYS A 157 3.58 -11.22 -0.17
N ILE A 158 4.37 -12.26 -0.29
CA ILE A 158 4.08 -13.56 0.34
C ILE A 158 4.76 -13.61 1.70
N MET A 159 3.96 -13.58 2.75
CA MET A 159 4.47 -13.63 4.11
C MET A 159 5.20 -14.94 4.41
N GLY A 160 6.20 -14.88 5.29
CA GLY A 160 7.00 -16.05 5.67
C GLY A 160 6.21 -17.21 6.30
N ASN A 161 5.04 -16.89 6.88
CA ASN A 161 4.14 -17.83 7.53
C ASN A 161 2.87 -18.15 6.72
N ASP A 162 2.81 -17.83 5.43
CA ASP A 162 1.69 -18.22 4.57
C ASP A 162 1.69 -19.74 4.35
N GLU A 163 0.74 -20.44 4.99
CA GLU A 163 0.66 -21.90 4.98
C GLU A 163 0.23 -22.44 3.62
N GLU A 164 -0.65 -21.76 2.89
CA GLU A 164 -1.17 -22.23 1.60
C GLU A 164 -0.08 -22.40 0.56
N ILE A 165 0.89 -21.49 0.56
CA ILE A 165 2.00 -21.51 -0.39
C ILE A 165 3.30 -22.07 0.20
N GLY A 166 3.27 -22.39 1.51
CA GLY A 166 4.44 -22.91 2.23
C GLY A 166 5.47 -21.82 2.56
N GLY A 167 4.99 -20.62 2.87
CA GLY A 167 5.80 -19.45 3.18
C GLY A 167 6.47 -18.80 1.98
N GLY A 168 6.99 -17.60 2.17
CA GLY A 168 7.61 -16.76 1.13
C GLY A 168 9.04 -17.14 0.74
N GLY A 169 9.72 -18.00 1.52
CA GLY A 169 11.12 -18.35 1.27
C GLY A 169 11.34 -19.16 -0.01
N GLY A 170 12.50 -18.98 -0.63
CA GLY A 170 12.90 -19.64 -1.87
C GLY A 170 12.31 -19.03 -3.13
N PHE A 171 12.97 -19.24 -4.26
CA PHE A 171 12.51 -18.77 -5.58
C PHE A 171 11.65 -19.84 -6.25
N ASP A 172 10.39 -19.52 -6.55
CA ASP A 172 9.45 -20.46 -7.19
C ASP A 172 9.44 -20.28 -8.72
N ARG A 173 9.84 -21.34 -9.43
CA ARG A 173 9.81 -21.42 -10.89
C ARG A 173 8.51 -22.00 -11.44
N THR A 174 7.60 -22.39 -10.55
CA THR A 174 6.34 -23.05 -10.93
C THR A 174 5.19 -22.04 -11.09
N MET A 175 4.05 -22.53 -11.52
CA MET A 175 2.82 -21.74 -11.58
C MET A 175 2.15 -21.57 -10.21
N LYS A 176 2.60 -22.23 -9.15
CA LYS A 176 1.90 -22.22 -7.85
C LYS A 176 1.80 -20.82 -7.28
N THR A 177 2.94 -20.14 -7.11
CA THR A 177 2.99 -18.75 -6.65
C THR A 177 2.27 -17.80 -7.59
N ALA A 178 2.45 -17.96 -8.89
CA ALA A 178 1.81 -17.13 -9.91
C ALA A 178 0.27 -17.17 -9.83
N LEU A 179 -0.29 -18.37 -9.68
CA LEU A 179 -1.75 -18.55 -9.57
C LEU A 179 -2.30 -18.06 -8.22
N TYR A 180 -1.53 -18.25 -7.15
CA TYR A 180 -1.89 -17.71 -5.83
C TYR A 180 -2.02 -16.18 -5.87
N VAL A 181 -1.02 -15.50 -6.41
CA VAL A 181 -1.04 -14.03 -6.51
C VAL A 181 -2.09 -13.54 -7.53
N ALA A 182 -2.25 -14.22 -8.68
CA ALA A 182 -3.31 -13.92 -9.63
C ALA A 182 -4.70 -13.97 -9.00
N ARG A 183 -4.93 -14.90 -8.07
CA ARG A 183 -6.17 -14.98 -7.30
C ARG A 183 -6.35 -13.77 -6.38
N ILE A 184 -5.28 -13.31 -5.72
CA ILE A 184 -5.32 -12.09 -4.87
C ILE A 184 -5.68 -10.88 -5.73
N ILE A 185 -4.96 -10.67 -6.85
CA ILE A 185 -5.23 -9.57 -7.79
C ILE A 185 -6.69 -9.57 -8.23
N HIS A 186 -7.21 -10.74 -8.64
CA HIS A 186 -8.61 -10.87 -9.04
C HIS A 186 -9.57 -10.42 -7.93
N HIS A 187 -9.32 -10.85 -6.70
CA HIS A 187 -10.21 -10.51 -5.58
C HIS A 187 -10.13 -9.03 -5.21
N ASP A 188 -8.95 -8.43 -5.25
CA ASP A 188 -8.78 -7.00 -4.98
C ASP A 188 -9.51 -6.15 -6.03
N ILE A 189 -9.40 -6.49 -7.31
CA ILE A 189 -10.06 -5.75 -8.39
C ILE A 189 -11.57 -5.98 -8.36
N VAL A 190 -12.02 -7.23 -8.29
CA VAL A 190 -13.44 -7.58 -8.47
C VAL A 190 -14.27 -7.33 -7.21
N TYR A 191 -13.77 -7.70 -6.05
CA TYR A 191 -14.54 -7.62 -4.80
C TYR A 191 -14.24 -6.37 -3.98
N ALA A 192 -12.97 -5.92 -3.88
CA ALA A 192 -12.67 -4.67 -3.21
C ALA A 192 -12.84 -3.44 -4.12
N GLY A 193 -12.86 -3.62 -5.44
CA GLY A 193 -12.94 -2.52 -6.40
C GLY A 193 -11.66 -1.71 -6.51
N ALA A 194 -10.52 -2.35 -6.31
CA ALA A 194 -9.23 -1.68 -6.40
C ALA A 194 -8.99 -1.12 -7.81
N LYS A 195 -8.70 0.19 -7.90
CA LYS A 195 -8.40 0.90 -9.17
C LYS A 195 -6.91 0.88 -9.52
N SER A 196 -6.04 0.50 -8.57
CA SER A 196 -4.61 0.25 -8.75
C SER A 196 -4.22 -0.96 -7.94
N TRP A 197 -3.21 -1.69 -8.42
CA TRP A 197 -2.67 -2.84 -7.73
C TRP A 197 -1.15 -2.88 -7.85
N GLN A 198 -0.43 -2.96 -6.72
CA GLN A 198 1.02 -2.91 -6.66
C GLN A 198 1.56 -4.11 -5.90
N TRP A 199 2.77 -4.52 -6.27
CA TRP A 199 3.44 -5.70 -5.75
C TRP A 199 4.76 -5.35 -5.05
N TRP A 200 5.00 -5.95 -3.93
CA TRP A 200 6.27 -5.96 -3.24
C TRP A 200 6.95 -7.31 -3.44
N ARG A 201 8.00 -7.45 -4.25
CA ARG A 201 8.82 -6.45 -4.92
C ARG A 201 9.30 -6.97 -6.30
N ALA A 202 9.78 -6.06 -7.17
CA ALA A 202 10.20 -6.42 -8.52
C ALA A 202 11.43 -7.32 -8.53
N ILE A 203 12.47 -6.98 -7.75
CA ILE A 203 13.71 -7.76 -7.66
C ILE A 203 13.75 -8.46 -6.30
N GLY A 204 13.81 -9.76 -6.31
CA GLY A 204 13.86 -10.58 -5.11
C GLY A 204 15.05 -11.56 -5.14
N GLY A 205 15.71 -11.72 -3.99
CA GLY A 205 16.73 -12.75 -3.81
C GLY A 205 16.09 -14.13 -3.61
N ASP A 206 16.26 -14.71 -2.42
CA ASP A 206 15.72 -16.04 -2.08
C ASP A 206 14.28 -16.01 -1.53
N TYR A 207 13.41 -15.21 -2.20
CA TYR A 207 11.99 -15.11 -1.86
C TYR A 207 11.12 -15.34 -3.09
N LYS A 208 9.92 -15.90 -2.88
CA LYS A 208 8.89 -16.11 -3.92
C LYS A 208 8.30 -14.80 -4.44
N ASP A 209 8.52 -13.70 -3.74
CA ASP A 209 8.03 -12.36 -4.09
C ASP A 209 8.70 -11.77 -5.31
N GLY A 210 9.96 -12.12 -5.57
CA GLY A 210 10.70 -11.56 -6.69
C GLY A 210 10.02 -11.84 -8.03
N LEU A 211 9.70 -10.79 -8.78
CA LEU A 211 9.29 -10.94 -10.18
C LEU A 211 10.46 -11.46 -10.99
N ILE A 212 11.64 -10.94 -10.70
CA ILE A 212 12.91 -11.44 -11.24
C ILE A 212 13.89 -11.75 -10.11
N ARG A 213 14.79 -12.67 -10.37
CA ARG A 213 15.94 -12.96 -9.53
C ARG A 213 17.22 -12.60 -10.26
N GLU A 214 18.07 -11.87 -9.56
CA GLU A 214 19.42 -11.56 -10.02
C GLU A 214 20.44 -12.57 -9.45
N TYR A 215 21.45 -12.88 -10.27
CA TYR A 215 22.63 -13.66 -9.91
C TYR A 215 23.84 -12.83 -10.26
N THR A 216 24.48 -12.26 -9.27
CA THR A 216 25.70 -11.48 -9.46
C THR A 216 26.91 -12.42 -9.55
N THR A 217 27.88 -12.05 -10.37
CA THR A 217 29.13 -12.80 -10.55
C THR A 217 30.34 -12.06 -9.99
N ASP A 218 30.14 -10.84 -9.50
CA ASP A 218 31.16 -10.01 -8.88
C ASP A 218 30.62 -9.23 -7.67
N ASP A 219 31.52 -8.80 -6.81
CA ASP A 219 31.20 -8.07 -5.57
C ASP A 219 30.72 -6.62 -5.84
N ASN A 220 30.88 -6.14 -7.06
CA ASN A 220 30.44 -4.80 -7.47
C ASN A 220 29.03 -4.79 -8.07
N PHE A 221 28.39 -5.94 -8.21
CA PHE A 221 27.06 -6.11 -8.80
C PHE A 221 26.90 -5.56 -10.22
N LEU A 222 28.01 -5.47 -10.97
CA LEU A 222 28.02 -4.95 -12.34
C LEU A 222 27.82 -6.04 -13.39
N ASN A 223 28.09 -7.28 -13.06
CA ASN A 223 27.98 -8.41 -13.94
C ASN A 223 27.10 -9.50 -13.30
N GLY A 224 26.33 -10.19 -14.15
CA GLY A 224 25.45 -11.23 -13.67
C GLY A 224 24.46 -11.68 -14.73
N ARG A 225 23.47 -12.42 -14.29
CA ARG A 225 22.32 -12.83 -15.09
C ARG A 225 21.05 -12.62 -14.30
N VAL A 226 19.94 -12.46 -14.99
CA VAL A 226 18.60 -12.42 -14.41
C VAL A 226 17.80 -13.66 -14.82
N GLU A 227 16.89 -14.08 -13.93
CA GLU A 227 15.92 -15.14 -14.20
C GLU A 227 14.53 -14.59 -13.87
N ASP A 228 13.59 -14.72 -14.79
CA ASP A 228 12.21 -14.34 -14.58
C ASP A 228 11.41 -15.39 -13.79
N SER A 229 10.34 -14.97 -13.16
CA SER A 229 9.40 -15.88 -12.48
C SER A 229 8.08 -16.00 -13.26
N LYS A 230 7.35 -17.08 -13.02
CA LYS A 230 5.97 -17.19 -13.53
C LYS A 230 5.05 -16.12 -12.93
N LEU A 231 5.38 -15.65 -11.74
CA LEU A 231 4.70 -14.53 -11.10
C LEU A 231 4.82 -13.24 -11.92
N MET A 232 6.01 -12.93 -12.45
CA MET A 232 6.20 -11.77 -13.34
C MET A 232 5.25 -11.83 -14.55
N TRP A 233 5.12 -13.01 -15.17
CA TRP A 233 4.24 -13.17 -16.32
C TRP A 233 2.75 -13.11 -15.95
N ALA A 234 2.36 -13.64 -14.77
CA ALA A 234 1.00 -13.51 -14.28
C ALA A 234 0.63 -12.04 -14.05
N LEU A 235 1.46 -11.29 -13.32
CA LEU A 235 1.28 -9.84 -13.12
C LEU A 235 1.30 -9.09 -14.46
N GLY A 236 2.19 -9.48 -15.37
CA GLY A 236 2.31 -8.92 -16.71
C GLY A 236 1.02 -9.06 -17.54
N ASN A 237 0.27 -10.16 -17.39
CA ASN A 237 -1.04 -10.30 -18.02
C ASN A 237 -2.05 -9.28 -17.50
N TYR A 238 -2.11 -9.06 -16.17
CA TYR A 238 -2.98 -8.02 -15.61
C TYR A 238 -2.59 -6.63 -16.09
N SER A 239 -1.33 -6.27 -15.98
CA SER A 239 -0.84 -4.93 -16.39
C SER A 239 -0.97 -4.66 -17.89
N ARG A 240 -0.98 -5.69 -18.73
CA ARG A 240 -1.13 -5.56 -20.19
C ARG A 240 -2.58 -5.45 -20.64
N PHE A 241 -3.49 -6.22 -20.03
CA PHE A 241 -4.84 -6.41 -20.55
C PHE A 241 -5.94 -5.75 -19.72
N ILE A 242 -5.67 -5.41 -18.46
CA ILE A 242 -6.58 -4.62 -17.64
C ILE A 242 -6.14 -3.16 -17.75
N ARG A 243 -6.96 -2.38 -18.41
CA ARG A 243 -6.74 -0.95 -18.62
C ARG A 243 -7.88 -0.18 -17.97
N PRO A 244 -7.64 1.05 -17.47
CA PRO A 244 -8.70 1.95 -17.04
C PRO A 244 -9.67 2.28 -18.17
#